data_cf75da70412c6a3ff16d45c51509ef02
#
_entry.id   cf75da70412c6a3ff16d45c51509ef02
#
_cell.length_a   1.000
_cell.length_b   1.000
_cell.length_c   1.000
_cell.angle_alpha   90.00
_cell.angle_beta   90.00
_cell.angle_gamma   90.00
#
_symmetry.space_group_name_H-M   'P 1'
#
loop_
_entity.id
_entity.type
_entity.pdbx_description
1 polymer ?
#
loop_
_entity_poly.entity_id
_entity_poly.type
_entity_poly.pdbx_seq_one_letter_code
_entity_poly.pdbx_strand_id
1 'polypeptide(L)'
;MLLAPWFSSAVQAKGEAGEFDYYAMALSWSPEHCAIKPADRDQCSRQLGFVLHGLWPQYQRGYPSSCSRERLDPAMEQQFAGLYPSRFLYRHEWEKHGTCSGLSQRDFHQLASDLRQKVKIPAAYQSPAEPLRKSRFQLKADLASANDWLAPDNITVACADGGRFLREVYICINKEGTAAVTCSDEMQKRELRSCGQPDFLLRSVR
;
A
#
# COMPACT_ATOMS: atom_id res chain seq x y z
N MET A 1 18.65 -7.40 -46.12
CA MET A 1 17.54 -7.51 -45.16
C MET A 1 18.16 -7.66 -43.77
N LEU A 2 18.32 -6.54 -43.06
CA LEU A 2 18.99 -6.49 -41.75
C LEU A 2 17.94 -6.67 -40.65
N LEU A 3 18.01 -7.78 -39.91
CA LEU A 3 17.18 -8.03 -38.76
C LEU A 3 17.73 -7.22 -37.59
N ALA A 4 16.95 -6.23 -37.14
CA ALA A 4 17.26 -5.48 -35.93
C ALA A 4 17.04 -6.38 -34.68
N PRO A 5 17.96 -6.42 -33.72
CA PRO A 5 17.76 -7.20 -32.52
C PRO A 5 16.70 -6.49 -31.61
N TRP A 6 15.70 -7.22 -31.22
CA TRP A 6 14.71 -6.81 -30.24
C TRP A 6 15.40 -6.82 -28.84
N PHE A 7 15.78 -5.64 -28.37
CA PHE A 7 16.20 -5.49 -26.99
C PHE A 7 14.97 -5.55 -26.09
N SER A 8 14.72 -6.70 -25.50
CA SER A 8 13.78 -6.84 -24.39
C SER A 8 14.39 -6.08 -23.21
N SER A 9 13.82 -4.94 -22.83
CA SER A 9 14.23 -4.21 -21.63
C SER A 9 13.89 -5.07 -20.41
N ALA A 10 14.87 -5.84 -19.94
CA ALA A 10 14.75 -6.55 -18.67
C ALA A 10 14.60 -5.51 -17.56
N VAL A 11 13.51 -5.59 -16.78
CA VAL A 11 13.39 -4.85 -15.53
C VAL A 11 14.57 -5.24 -14.67
N GLN A 12 15.46 -4.29 -14.38
CA GLN A 12 16.67 -4.53 -13.61
C GLN A 12 16.25 -4.69 -12.16
N ALA A 13 16.57 -5.83 -11.54
CA ALA A 13 16.37 -6.06 -10.12
C ALA A 13 17.09 -4.97 -9.30
N LYS A 14 16.39 -4.39 -8.34
CA LYS A 14 16.94 -3.39 -7.43
C LYS A 14 16.87 -3.90 -6.00
N GLY A 15 17.96 -4.50 -5.50
CA GLY A 15 18.07 -5.08 -4.16
C GLY A 15 18.09 -6.61 -4.17
N GLU A 16 18.33 -7.18 -3.00
CA GLU A 16 18.37 -8.62 -2.75
C GLU A 16 17.16 -9.04 -1.92
N ALA A 17 16.68 -10.29 -2.17
CA ALA A 17 15.56 -10.84 -1.43
C ALA A 17 15.91 -11.00 0.06
N GLY A 18 15.06 -10.53 0.95
CA GLY A 18 15.29 -10.54 2.39
C GLY A 18 16.16 -9.40 2.93
N GLU A 19 16.75 -8.57 2.05
CA GLU A 19 17.55 -7.42 2.47
C GLU A 19 16.71 -6.14 2.43
N PHE A 20 16.13 -5.75 3.57
CA PHE A 20 15.35 -4.53 3.77
C PHE A 20 15.21 -4.26 5.27
N ASP A 21 14.77 -3.04 5.64
CA ASP A 21 14.74 -2.60 7.03
C ASP A 21 13.37 -2.80 7.70
N TYR A 22 12.28 -2.56 6.98
CA TYR A 22 10.91 -2.65 7.49
C TYR A 22 9.90 -2.80 6.35
N TYR A 23 8.66 -3.12 6.67
CA TYR A 23 7.54 -3.09 5.73
C TYR A 23 6.75 -1.79 5.84
N ALA A 24 6.31 -1.25 4.69
CA ALA A 24 5.23 -0.29 4.62
C ALA A 24 3.97 -1.02 4.11
N MET A 25 2.97 -1.21 4.96
CA MET A 25 1.66 -1.68 4.53
C MET A 25 0.86 -0.50 3.99
N ALA A 26 0.53 -0.53 2.71
CA ALA A 26 -0.19 0.51 2.00
C ALA A 26 -1.69 0.21 1.96
N LEU A 27 -2.49 1.17 2.44
CA LEU A 27 -3.95 1.15 2.37
C LEU A 27 -4.42 2.29 1.47
N SER A 28 -4.90 1.97 0.26
CA SER A 28 -5.44 2.98 -0.65
C SER A 28 -6.85 3.40 -0.26
N TRP A 29 -7.14 4.71 -0.39
CA TRP A 29 -8.50 5.21 -0.35
C TRP A 29 -9.17 4.98 -1.70
N SER A 30 -10.02 3.95 -1.78
CA SER A 30 -10.61 3.48 -3.05
C SER A 30 -11.33 4.57 -3.85
N PRO A 31 -12.12 5.49 -3.26
CA PRO A 31 -12.76 6.55 -4.03
C PRO A 31 -11.79 7.49 -4.75
N GLU A 32 -10.60 7.76 -4.17
CA GLU A 32 -9.57 8.55 -4.85
C GLU A 32 -8.86 7.74 -5.94
N HIS A 33 -8.56 6.46 -5.67
CA HIS A 33 -8.03 5.57 -6.71
C HIS A 33 -8.96 5.56 -7.93
N CYS A 34 -10.26 5.43 -7.72
CA CYS A 34 -11.25 5.37 -8.81
C CYS A 34 -11.46 6.71 -9.53
N ALA A 35 -11.24 7.84 -8.85
CA ALA A 35 -11.22 9.14 -9.51
C ALA A 35 -10.02 9.27 -10.47
N ILE A 36 -8.86 8.66 -10.12
CA ILE A 36 -7.64 8.69 -10.94
C ILE A 36 -7.62 7.57 -11.99
N LYS A 37 -8.16 6.39 -11.67
CA LYS A 37 -8.13 5.16 -12.47
C LYS A 37 -9.54 4.58 -12.69
N PRO A 38 -10.47 5.30 -13.34
CA PRO A 38 -11.87 4.87 -13.45
C PRO A 38 -12.05 3.59 -14.29
N ALA A 39 -11.03 3.19 -15.06
CA ALA A 39 -11.05 1.97 -15.86
C ALA A 39 -10.79 0.69 -15.04
N ASP A 40 -10.32 0.80 -13.78
CA ASP A 40 -10.15 -0.36 -12.88
C ASP A 40 -11.52 -0.82 -12.36
N ARG A 41 -12.22 -1.57 -13.19
CA ARG A 41 -13.58 -2.04 -12.88
C ARG A 41 -13.61 -3.03 -11.71
N ASP A 42 -12.56 -3.82 -11.50
CA ASP A 42 -12.50 -4.79 -10.40
C ASP A 42 -12.62 -4.08 -9.04
N GLN A 43 -12.02 -2.91 -8.91
CA GLN A 43 -12.11 -2.09 -7.70
C GLN A 43 -13.27 -1.09 -7.78
N CYS A 44 -13.43 -0.40 -8.89
CA CYS A 44 -14.26 0.81 -8.97
C CYS A 44 -15.76 0.54 -9.22
N SER A 45 -16.16 -0.69 -9.55
CA SER A 45 -17.57 -1.10 -9.56
C SER A 45 -18.14 -1.40 -8.17
N ARG A 46 -17.30 -1.32 -7.12
CA ARG A 46 -17.66 -1.63 -5.73
C ARG A 46 -17.54 -0.39 -4.84
N GLN A 47 -18.40 -0.28 -3.85
CA GLN A 47 -18.36 0.81 -2.87
C GLN A 47 -17.34 0.48 -1.77
N LEU A 48 -16.05 0.68 -2.05
CA LEU A 48 -14.96 0.37 -1.15
C LEU A 48 -14.38 1.64 -0.52
N GLY A 49 -14.07 1.57 0.78
CA GLY A 49 -13.29 2.55 1.52
C GLY A 49 -11.78 2.26 1.44
N PHE A 50 -11.12 2.07 2.59
CA PHE A 50 -9.73 1.64 2.62
C PHE A 50 -9.57 0.18 2.22
N VAL A 51 -8.72 -0.06 1.23
CA VAL A 51 -8.36 -1.39 0.71
C VAL A 51 -6.86 -1.61 0.82
N LEU A 52 -6.43 -2.87 0.96
CA LEU A 52 -5.02 -3.20 0.89
C LEU A 52 -4.52 -2.97 -0.55
N HIS A 53 -3.54 -2.07 -0.68
CA HIS A 53 -2.79 -1.92 -1.93
C HIS A 53 -1.63 -2.94 -1.94
N GLY A 54 -0.83 -2.98 -0.87
CA GLY A 54 0.26 -3.92 -0.77
C GLY A 54 1.02 -3.89 0.55
N LEU A 55 1.99 -4.79 0.65
CA LEU A 55 2.96 -4.88 1.74
C LEU A 55 4.36 -4.75 1.15
N TRP A 56 5.01 -3.61 1.37
CA TRP A 56 6.21 -3.24 0.63
C TRP A 56 7.47 -3.23 1.50
N PRO A 57 8.45 -4.11 1.26
CA PRO A 57 9.77 -3.98 1.85
C PRO A 57 10.36 -2.59 1.57
N GLN A 58 10.93 -1.96 2.59
CA GLN A 58 11.52 -0.62 2.52
C GLN A 58 12.93 -0.61 3.11
N TYR A 59 13.79 0.25 2.57
CA TYR A 59 14.99 0.72 3.26
C TYR A 59 14.68 2.00 4.03
N GLN A 60 15.58 2.43 4.92
CA GLN A 60 15.48 3.77 5.52
C GLN A 60 15.45 4.87 4.45
N ARG A 61 16.08 4.61 3.27
CA ARG A 61 16.00 5.45 2.07
C ARG A 61 15.76 4.59 0.83
N GLY A 62 14.64 4.82 0.17
CA GLY A 62 14.22 4.03 -0.98
C GLY A 62 13.66 2.67 -0.61
N TYR A 63 13.58 1.79 -1.59
CA TYR A 63 13.00 0.46 -1.43
C TYR A 63 13.59 -0.53 -2.44
N PRO A 64 13.67 -1.83 -2.12
CA PRO A 64 13.99 -2.87 -3.08
C PRO A 64 12.80 -3.11 -4.02
N SER A 65 13.07 -3.55 -5.23
CA SER A 65 12.04 -3.79 -6.24
C SER A 65 12.43 -4.89 -7.20
N SER A 66 11.50 -5.83 -7.45
CA SER A 66 11.67 -6.93 -8.42
C SER A 66 12.96 -7.71 -8.18
N CYS A 67 13.17 -8.18 -6.94
CA CYS A 67 14.41 -8.82 -6.50
C CYS A 67 14.63 -10.20 -7.13
N SER A 68 13.59 -10.82 -7.70
CA SER A 68 13.72 -12.02 -8.52
C SER A 68 12.82 -11.95 -9.76
N ARG A 69 12.96 -12.93 -10.66
CA ARG A 69 12.09 -13.10 -11.84
C ARG A 69 10.95 -14.08 -11.58
N GLU A 70 10.75 -14.48 -10.35
CA GLU A 70 9.70 -15.41 -9.97
C GLU A 70 8.32 -14.83 -10.29
N ARG A 71 7.54 -15.58 -11.05
CA ARG A 71 6.17 -15.21 -11.40
C ARG A 71 5.22 -15.65 -10.31
N LEU A 72 4.12 -14.92 -10.15
CA LEU A 72 3.05 -15.34 -9.26
C LEU A 72 2.46 -16.68 -9.72
N ASP A 73 2.35 -17.63 -8.79
CA ASP A 73 1.54 -18.84 -8.98
C ASP A 73 0.05 -18.42 -8.97
N PRO A 74 -0.71 -18.75 -10.04
CA PRO A 74 -2.15 -18.45 -10.10
C PRO A 74 -2.96 -19.00 -8.91
N ALA A 75 -2.50 -20.06 -8.25
CA ALA A 75 -3.14 -20.61 -7.06
C ALA A 75 -3.19 -19.61 -5.90
N MET A 76 -2.25 -18.66 -5.82
CA MET A 76 -2.22 -17.64 -4.77
C MET A 76 -3.41 -16.69 -4.86
N GLU A 77 -3.84 -16.33 -6.07
CA GLU A 77 -5.04 -15.49 -6.26
C GLU A 77 -6.31 -16.18 -5.71
N GLN A 78 -6.42 -17.51 -5.91
CA GLN A 78 -7.54 -18.26 -5.39
C GLN A 78 -7.47 -18.46 -3.88
N GLN A 79 -6.28 -18.79 -3.37
CA GLN A 79 -6.05 -19.04 -1.94
C GLN A 79 -6.30 -17.79 -1.09
N PHE A 80 -5.91 -16.62 -1.58
CA PHE A 80 -6.05 -15.33 -0.91
C PHE A 80 -7.14 -14.45 -1.54
N ALA A 81 -8.18 -15.05 -2.09
CA ALA A 81 -9.26 -14.32 -2.75
C ALA A 81 -9.84 -13.23 -1.86
N GLY A 82 -9.94 -12.01 -2.40
CA GLY A 82 -10.44 -10.82 -1.67
C GLY A 82 -9.39 -10.07 -0.85
N LEU A 83 -8.14 -10.52 -0.80
CA LEU A 83 -7.06 -9.79 -0.12
C LEU A 83 -6.81 -8.41 -0.78
N TYR A 84 -6.75 -8.38 -2.09
CA TYR A 84 -6.61 -7.15 -2.87
C TYR A 84 -7.92 -6.80 -3.60
N PRO A 85 -8.17 -5.52 -3.87
CA PRO A 85 -9.38 -5.09 -4.55
C PRO A 85 -9.43 -5.45 -6.04
N SER A 86 -8.29 -5.67 -6.68
CA SER A 86 -8.14 -5.96 -8.11
C SER A 86 -7.24 -7.16 -8.33
N ARG A 87 -7.59 -8.02 -9.30
CA ARG A 87 -6.80 -9.21 -9.68
C ARG A 87 -5.38 -8.85 -10.15
N PHE A 88 -5.25 -7.70 -10.81
CA PHE A 88 -3.94 -7.19 -11.24
C PHE A 88 -2.96 -7.05 -10.07
N LEU A 89 -3.43 -6.68 -8.87
CA LEU A 89 -2.57 -6.42 -7.72
C LEU A 89 -1.87 -7.68 -7.20
N TYR A 90 -2.49 -8.87 -7.27
CA TYR A 90 -1.82 -10.10 -6.82
C TYR A 90 -0.48 -10.30 -7.51
N ARG A 91 -0.47 -10.23 -8.86
CA ARG A 91 0.75 -10.35 -9.63
C ARG A 91 1.69 -9.18 -9.41
N HIS A 92 1.17 -7.95 -9.42
CA HIS A 92 1.99 -6.74 -9.25
C HIS A 92 2.69 -6.72 -7.90
N GLU A 93 1.97 -7.02 -6.83
CA GLU A 93 2.51 -7.00 -5.47
C GLU A 93 3.55 -8.09 -5.23
N TRP A 94 3.32 -9.29 -5.79
CA TRP A 94 4.34 -10.34 -5.73
C TRP A 94 5.59 -9.98 -6.54
N GLU A 95 5.43 -9.77 -7.85
CA GLU A 95 6.56 -9.58 -8.77
C GLU A 95 7.42 -8.36 -8.45
N LYS A 96 6.80 -7.30 -7.90
CA LYS A 96 7.50 -6.06 -7.58
C LYS A 96 8.01 -5.98 -6.15
N HIS A 97 7.23 -6.43 -5.18
CA HIS A 97 7.50 -6.25 -3.76
C HIS A 97 7.72 -7.58 -3.03
N GLY A 98 6.87 -8.56 -3.25
CA GLY A 98 6.94 -9.85 -2.57
C GLY A 98 8.25 -10.59 -2.83
N THR A 99 8.75 -10.55 -4.07
CA THR A 99 10.06 -11.14 -4.42
C THR A 99 11.24 -10.56 -3.63
N CYS A 100 11.06 -9.39 -3.00
CA CYS A 100 12.07 -8.75 -2.16
C CYS A 100 11.94 -9.10 -0.67
N SER A 101 10.85 -9.73 -0.25
CA SER A 101 10.59 -10.05 1.16
C SER A 101 11.48 -11.17 1.72
N GLY A 102 12.01 -12.05 0.85
CA GLY A 102 12.68 -13.28 1.27
C GLY A 102 11.72 -14.40 1.70
N LEU A 103 10.41 -14.14 1.66
CA LEU A 103 9.36 -15.11 1.98
C LEU A 103 8.93 -15.89 0.73
N SER A 104 8.30 -17.06 0.94
CA SER A 104 7.56 -17.74 -0.11
C SER A 104 6.34 -16.91 -0.53
N GLN A 105 5.78 -17.17 -1.73
CA GLN A 105 4.55 -16.48 -2.19
C GLN A 105 3.41 -16.61 -1.18
N ARG A 106 3.24 -17.82 -0.65
CA ARG A 106 2.21 -18.11 0.34
C ARG A 106 2.43 -17.30 1.62
N ASP A 107 3.64 -17.33 2.17
CA ASP A 107 3.95 -16.67 3.45
C ASP A 107 3.86 -15.15 3.31
N PHE A 108 4.27 -14.59 2.17
CA PHE A 108 4.12 -13.16 1.88
C PHE A 108 2.66 -12.72 1.85
N HIS A 109 1.79 -13.46 1.13
CA HIS A 109 0.36 -13.12 1.07
C HIS A 109 -0.34 -13.40 2.41
N GLN A 110 0.09 -14.44 3.14
CA GLN A 110 -0.42 -14.71 4.49
C GLN A 110 -0.09 -13.56 5.44
N LEU A 111 1.17 -13.11 5.46
CA LEU A 111 1.59 -11.96 6.27
C LEU A 111 0.79 -10.70 5.92
N ALA A 112 0.62 -10.41 4.63
CA ALA A 112 -0.18 -9.27 4.16
C ALA A 112 -1.64 -9.39 4.62
N SER A 113 -2.22 -10.59 4.57
CA SER A 113 -3.58 -10.87 5.03
C SER A 113 -3.73 -10.66 6.54
N ASP A 114 -2.82 -11.22 7.34
CA ASP A 114 -2.86 -11.14 8.80
C ASP A 114 -2.73 -9.69 9.27
N LEU A 115 -1.80 -8.95 8.68
CA LEU A 115 -1.61 -7.53 8.97
C LEU A 115 -2.84 -6.71 8.58
N ARG A 116 -3.43 -6.98 7.40
CA ARG A 116 -4.64 -6.27 6.96
C ARG A 116 -5.82 -6.54 7.90
N GLN A 117 -6.01 -7.78 8.35
CA GLN A 117 -7.05 -8.15 9.29
C GLN A 117 -6.87 -7.52 10.68
N LYS A 118 -5.63 -7.33 11.11
CA LYS A 118 -5.29 -6.68 12.37
C LYS A 118 -5.70 -5.20 12.40
N VAL A 119 -5.73 -4.51 11.23
CA VAL A 119 -6.08 -3.09 11.15
C VAL A 119 -7.58 -2.88 11.23
N LYS A 120 -8.00 -2.19 12.28
CA LYS A 120 -9.38 -1.70 12.47
C LYS A 120 -9.51 -0.32 11.82
N ILE A 121 -10.42 -0.20 10.85
CA ILE A 121 -10.76 1.10 10.25
C ILE A 121 -11.83 1.77 11.12
N PRO A 122 -11.61 3.00 11.61
CA PRO A 122 -12.62 3.74 12.37
C PRO A 122 -13.94 3.86 11.62
N ALA A 123 -15.07 3.79 12.31
CA ALA A 123 -16.41 3.81 11.70
C ALA A 123 -16.62 4.98 10.74
N ALA A 124 -16.09 6.17 11.08
CA ALA A 124 -16.17 7.35 10.23
C ALA A 124 -15.50 7.17 8.83
N TYR A 125 -14.59 6.21 8.67
CA TYR A 125 -13.86 5.95 7.43
C TYR A 125 -14.28 4.66 6.72
N GLN A 126 -15.28 3.94 7.22
CA GLN A 126 -15.71 2.69 6.58
C GLN A 126 -16.49 2.97 5.30
N SER A 127 -17.50 3.84 5.37
CA SER A 127 -18.36 4.15 4.21
C SER A 127 -18.98 5.56 4.33
N PRO A 128 -18.19 6.64 4.36
CA PRO A 128 -18.74 7.99 4.47
C PRO A 128 -19.56 8.34 3.23
N ALA A 129 -20.82 8.76 3.45
CA ALA A 129 -21.72 9.21 2.39
C ALA A 129 -21.30 10.58 1.81
N GLU A 130 -20.69 11.43 2.66
CA GLU A 130 -20.17 12.74 2.28
C GLU A 130 -18.66 12.80 2.40
N PRO A 131 -17.98 13.69 1.64
CA PRO A 131 -16.53 13.87 1.78
C PRO A 131 -16.17 14.34 3.19
N LEU A 132 -15.11 13.73 3.75
CA LEU A 132 -14.60 14.09 5.07
C LEU A 132 -13.36 14.97 4.94
N ARG A 133 -13.35 16.11 5.63
CA ARG A 133 -12.16 16.97 5.74
C ARG A 133 -11.36 16.56 6.99
N LYS A 134 -10.08 16.29 6.81
CA LYS A 134 -9.16 15.87 7.88
C LYS A 134 -7.77 16.45 7.67
N SER A 135 -7.11 16.79 8.76
CA SER A 135 -5.65 16.97 8.71
C SER A 135 -4.95 15.61 8.80
N ARG A 136 -3.68 15.55 8.37
CA ARG A 136 -2.86 14.34 8.56
C ARG A 136 -2.76 13.92 10.03
N PHE A 137 -2.69 14.88 10.95
CA PHE A 137 -2.63 14.58 12.39
C PHE A 137 -3.91 13.95 12.92
N GLN A 138 -5.07 14.45 12.51
CA GLN A 138 -6.36 13.89 12.88
C GLN A 138 -6.54 12.46 12.36
N LEU A 139 -6.24 12.23 11.08
CA LEU A 139 -6.37 10.90 10.49
C LEU A 139 -5.46 9.86 11.18
N LYS A 140 -4.19 10.25 11.45
CA LYS A 140 -3.22 9.38 12.14
C LYS A 140 -3.66 9.10 13.58
N ALA A 141 -4.13 10.10 14.30
CA ALA A 141 -4.65 9.95 15.65
C ALA A 141 -5.91 9.06 15.71
N ASP A 142 -6.86 9.25 14.76
CA ASP A 142 -8.08 8.45 14.69
C ASP A 142 -7.76 6.97 14.40
N LEU A 143 -6.79 6.69 13.50
CA LEU A 143 -6.34 5.34 13.21
C LEU A 143 -5.62 4.71 14.41
N ALA A 144 -4.73 5.44 15.07
CA ALA A 144 -4.01 4.96 16.25
C ALA A 144 -4.99 4.69 17.42
N SER A 145 -5.97 5.55 17.62
CA SER A 145 -7.01 5.36 18.67
C SER A 145 -7.87 4.10 18.46
N ALA A 146 -8.06 3.69 17.21
CA ALA A 146 -8.81 2.47 16.90
C ALA A 146 -7.96 1.18 16.96
N ASN A 147 -6.64 1.32 17.08
CA ASN A 147 -5.67 0.23 16.99
C ASN A 147 -4.62 0.32 18.10
N ASP A 148 -4.81 -0.39 19.20
CA ASP A 148 -3.93 -0.34 20.39
C ASP A 148 -2.45 -0.66 20.11
N TRP A 149 -2.15 -1.30 18.97
CA TRP A 149 -0.80 -1.65 18.54
C TRP A 149 -0.14 -0.57 17.67
N LEU A 150 -0.83 0.54 17.36
CA LEU A 150 -0.33 1.65 16.54
C LEU A 150 -0.16 2.92 17.38
N ALA A 151 0.90 3.65 17.07
CA ALA A 151 1.08 5.05 17.47
C ALA A 151 1.05 5.95 16.20
N PRO A 152 0.76 7.25 16.31
CA PRO A 152 0.70 8.16 15.16
C PRO A 152 1.99 8.23 14.31
N ASP A 153 3.17 7.99 14.90
CA ASP A 153 4.47 7.97 14.22
C ASP A 153 4.73 6.67 13.45
N ASN A 154 3.94 5.63 13.67
CA ASN A 154 3.93 4.42 12.84
C ASN A 154 3.16 4.60 11.53
N ILE A 155 2.52 5.75 11.34
CA ILE A 155 1.59 6.02 10.23
C ILE A 155 2.10 7.23 9.44
N THR A 156 2.13 7.12 8.10
CA THR A 156 2.27 8.25 7.18
C THR A 156 1.14 8.22 6.16
N VAL A 157 0.87 9.37 5.53
CA VAL A 157 -0.17 9.51 4.52
C VAL A 157 0.39 10.07 3.22
N ALA A 158 -0.25 9.73 2.10
CA ALA A 158 0.03 10.33 0.81
C ALA A 158 -1.24 10.95 0.24
N CYS A 159 -1.11 12.15 -0.32
CA CYS A 159 -2.18 12.88 -0.96
C CYS A 159 -1.96 12.97 -2.47
N ALA A 160 -3.06 13.18 -3.18
CA ALA A 160 -3.12 13.45 -4.61
C ALA A 160 -3.55 14.90 -4.86
N ASP A 161 -3.48 15.32 -6.12
CA ASP A 161 -3.95 16.61 -6.62
C ASP A 161 -3.42 17.79 -5.78
N GLY A 162 -2.10 17.88 -5.65
CA GLY A 162 -1.45 18.96 -4.90
C GLY A 162 -1.77 19.00 -3.40
N GLY A 163 -2.09 17.86 -2.81
CA GLY A 163 -2.40 17.74 -1.39
C GLY A 163 -3.89 17.80 -1.04
N ARG A 164 -4.77 17.91 -2.04
CA ARG A 164 -6.22 18.12 -1.82
C ARG A 164 -6.96 16.88 -1.37
N PHE A 165 -6.56 15.68 -1.84
CA PHE A 165 -7.27 14.44 -1.59
C PHE A 165 -6.36 13.38 -0.97
N LEU A 166 -6.86 12.66 0.03
CA LEU A 166 -6.18 11.49 0.56
C LEU A 166 -6.10 10.41 -0.51
N ARG A 167 -4.90 9.90 -0.77
CA ARG A 167 -4.66 8.77 -1.68
C ARG A 167 -4.40 7.48 -0.92
N GLU A 168 -3.48 7.51 0.03
CA GLU A 168 -3.03 6.32 0.75
C GLU A 168 -2.65 6.62 2.19
N VAL A 169 -2.77 5.61 3.03
CA VAL A 169 -2.20 5.52 4.37
C VAL A 169 -1.15 4.43 4.35
N TYR A 170 0.01 4.68 4.95
CA TYR A 170 1.05 3.67 5.14
C TYR A 170 1.21 3.39 6.63
N ILE A 171 1.29 2.12 6.99
CA ILE A 171 1.62 1.66 8.34
C ILE A 171 2.98 0.98 8.27
N CYS A 172 3.94 1.48 9.06
CA CYS A 172 5.30 0.96 9.11
C CYS A 172 5.38 -0.17 10.13
N ILE A 173 5.90 -1.33 9.70
CA ILE A 173 5.91 -2.57 10.46
C ILE A 173 7.33 -3.15 10.39
N ASN A 174 7.84 -3.68 11.50
CA ASN A 174 9.17 -4.28 11.54
C ASN A 174 9.32 -5.41 10.50
N LYS A 175 10.55 -5.75 10.18
CA LYS A 175 10.89 -6.75 9.16
C LYS A 175 10.26 -8.12 9.43
N GLU A 176 10.08 -8.49 10.69
CA GLU A 176 9.45 -9.75 11.12
C GLU A 176 7.92 -9.73 10.96
N GLY A 177 7.30 -8.57 10.67
CA GLY A 177 5.84 -8.44 10.53
C GLY A 177 5.06 -8.51 11.85
N THR A 178 5.72 -8.34 12.99
CA THR A 178 5.12 -8.59 14.32
C THR A 178 4.71 -7.33 15.07
N ALA A 179 5.37 -6.20 14.82
CA ALA A 179 5.15 -4.94 15.54
C ALA A 179 5.20 -3.73 14.61
N ALA A 180 4.43 -2.69 14.94
CA ALA A 180 4.56 -1.39 14.31
C ALA A 180 5.87 -0.73 14.74
N VAL A 181 6.47 0.04 13.82
CA VAL A 181 7.69 0.82 14.04
C VAL A 181 7.51 2.25 13.55
N THR A 182 8.30 3.18 14.06
CA THR A 182 8.31 4.55 13.56
C THR A 182 8.67 4.56 12.07
N CYS A 183 7.87 5.26 11.27
CA CYS A 183 8.14 5.41 9.84
C CYS A 183 9.44 6.18 9.62
N SER A 184 10.21 5.79 8.59
CA SER A 184 11.49 6.43 8.28
C SER A 184 11.34 7.92 7.98
N ASP A 185 12.41 8.66 8.18
CA ASP A 185 12.48 10.10 7.82
C ASP A 185 12.11 10.35 6.36
N GLU A 186 12.45 9.43 5.46
CA GLU A 186 12.09 9.56 4.05
C GLU A 186 10.58 9.47 3.84
N MET A 187 9.89 8.53 4.51
CA MET A 187 8.44 8.41 4.46
C MET A 187 7.77 9.66 5.02
N GLN A 188 8.25 10.20 6.13
CA GLN A 188 7.74 11.43 6.73
C GLN A 188 7.97 12.64 5.80
N LYS A 189 9.13 12.75 5.15
CA LYS A 189 9.38 13.79 4.14
C LYS A 189 8.49 13.65 2.91
N ARG A 190 8.17 12.41 2.48
CA ARG A 190 7.23 12.17 1.38
C ARG A 190 5.81 12.59 1.76
N GLU A 191 5.38 12.31 3.00
CA GLU A 191 4.11 12.80 3.55
C GLU A 191 4.02 14.33 3.44
N LEU A 192 5.03 15.04 3.97
CA LEU A 192 5.06 16.51 3.93
C LEU A 192 5.03 17.07 2.50
N ARG A 193 5.70 16.43 1.55
CA ARG A 193 5.69 16.87 0.15
C ARG A 193 4.35 16.63 -0.54
N SER A 194 3.71 15.48 -0.28
CA SER A 194 2.44 15.14 -0.94
C SER A 194 1.23 15.75 -0.26
N CYS A 195 1.22 15.86 1.08
CA CYS A 195 0.13 16.40 1.90
C CYS A 195 0.56 17.71 2.57
N GLY A 196 1.16 18.64 1.81
CA GLY A 196 1.66 19.92 2.34
C GLY A 196 0.56 20.90 2.73
N GLN A 197 -0.69 20.66 2.39
CA GLN A 197 -1.85 21.46 2.82
C GLN A 197 -2.17 21.18 4.31
N PRO A 198 -2.80 22.14 5.03
CA PRO A 198 -3.24 21.94 6.41
C PRO A 198 -4.18 20.74 6.57
N ASP A 199 -5.06 20.53 5.60
CA ASP A 199 -6.02 19.45 5.54
C ASP A 199 -6.23 18.93 4.11
N PHE A 200 -6.86 17.79 3.98
CA PHE A 200 -7.26 17.15 2.73
C PHE A 200 -8.69 16.58 2.84
N LEU A 201 -9.23 16.19 1.73
CA LEU A 201 -10.53 15.53 1.65
C LEU A 201 -10.36 14.02 1.41
N LEU A 202 -11.09 13.21 2.18
CA LEU A 202 -11.44 11.84 1.80
C LEU A 202 -12.73 11.94 0.98
N ARG A 203 -12.71 11.49 -0.29
CA ARG A 203 -13.95 11.42 -1.10
C ARG A 203 -14.96 10.50 -0.45
N SER A 204 -16.25 10.77 -0.65
CA SER A 204 -17.32 9.87 -0.22
C SER A 204 -17.21 8.50 -0.91
N VAL A 205 -17.64 7.46 -0.23
CA VAL A 205 -17.80 6.11 -0.79
C VAL A 205 -19.17 6.05 -1.49
N ARG A 206 -19.18 5.88 -2.82
CA ARG A 206 -20.39 5.84 -3.66
C ARG A 206 -20.37 4.66 -4.60
#